data_962589307da8f26fded4e80fea06ae46
#
_entry.id   962589307da8f26fded4e80fea06ae46
#
_cell.length_a   1.000
_cell.length_b   1.000
_cell.length_c   1.000
_cell.angle_alpha   90.00
_cell.angle_beta   90.00
_cell.angle_gamma   90.00
#
_symmetry.space_group_name_H-M   'P 1'
#
loop_
_entity.id
_entity.type
_entity.pdbx_description
1 polymer ?
#
loop_
_entity_poly.entity_id
_entity_poly.type
_entity_poly.pdbx_seq_one_letter_code
_entity_poly.pdbx_strand_id
1 'polypeptide(L)'
;VKHSIWIGFDPREADAFAVARYSINRHLITPIPIRGVVLSELRARGLYTRPTSRKDGRLWDEISEAPMATEFACSRFLVPHLAGSGWALFMDCDMLIGTDLLKLFSLADPSKAIMVVKHNHHQPPEGVKMDGQAQTRYARKNWSSVMLFNCDHPANQALTTELVNSVPGRDLHRFC
;
A
#
# COMPACT_ATOMS: atom_id res chain seq x y z
N VAL A 1 -21.27 -7.29 3.25
CA VAL A 1 -20.22 -6.25 3.30
C VAL A 1 -19.40 -6.35 2.01
N LYS A 2 -19.10 -5.21 1.38
CA LYS A 2 -18.28 -5.15 0.16
C LYS A 2 -16.81 -5.38 0.51
N HIS A 3 -16.15 -6.27 -0.23
CA HIS A 3 -14.72 -6.53 -0.13
C HIS A 3 -14.01 -6.18 -1.44
N SER A 4 -12.78 -5.70 -1.37
CA SER A 4 -11.90 -5.49 -2.53
C SER A 4 -10.43 -5.71 -2.16
N ILE A 5 -9.64 -6.14 -3.14
CA ILE A 5 -8.21 -6.39 -2.99
C ILE A 5 -7.46 -5.45 -3.93
N TRP A 6 -6.45 -4.80 -3.41
CA TRP A 6 -5.63 -3.82 -4.09
C TRP A 6 -4.16 -4.21 -3.96
N ILE A 7 -3.49 -4.42 -5.07
CA ILE A 7 -2.08 -4.82 -5.12
C ILE A 7 -1.27 -3.64 -5.62
N GLY A 8 -0.21 -3.26 -4.93
CA GLY A 8 0.74 -2.26 -5.41
C GLY A 8 1.34 -2.71 -6.75
N PHE A 9 1.47 -1.80 -7.71
CA PHE A 9 2.09 -2.11 -9.00
C PHE A 9 3.30 -1.20 -9.23
N ASP A 10 4.44 -1.83 -9.53
CA ASP A 10 5.63 -1.17 -10.03
C ASP A 10 6.06 -1.89 -11.31
N PRO A 11 6.31 -1.18 -12.42
CA PRO A 11 6.74 -1.80 -13.68
C PRO A 11 8.00 -2.67 -13.55
N ARG A 12 8.86 -2.37 -12.56
CA ARG A 12 10.07 -3.16 -12.28
C ARG A 12 9.76 -4.51 -11.65
N GLU A 13 8.57 -4.66 -11.08
CA GLU A 13 8.09 -5.83 -10.33
C GLU A 13 6.83 -6.44 -10.96
N ALA A 14 6.66 -6.27 -12.29
CA ALA A 14 5.47 -6.73 -13.01
C ALA A 14 5.22 -8.24 -12.88
N ASP A 15 6.30 -9.04 -12.86
CA ASP A 15 6.20 -10.50 -12.69
C ASP A 15 5.72 -10.85 -11.27
N ALA A 16 6.24 -10.17 -10.24
CA ALA A 16 5.79 -10.36 -8.86
C ALA A 16 4.31 -10.01 -8.72
N PHE A 17 3.86 -8.90 -9.31
CA PHE A 17 2.46 -8.52 -9.35
C PHE A 17 1.58 -9.60 -10.01
N ALA A 18 2.02 -10.16 -11.14
CA ALA A 18 1.29 -11.21 -11.85
C ALA A 18 1.17 -12.48 -10.98
N VAL A 19 2.26 -12.88 -10.33
CA VAL A 19 2.30 -14.03 -9.40
C VAL A 19 1.41 -13.81 -8.19
N ALA A 20 1.49 -12.62 -7.56
CA ALA A 20 0.63 -12.28 -6.43
C ALA A 20 -0.86 -12.38 -6.82
N ARG A 21 -1.24 -11.74 -7.92
CA ARG A 21 -2.62 -11.78 -8.44
C ARG A 21 -3.07 -13.20 -8.77
N TYR A 22 -2.21 -14.00 -9.39
CA TYR A 22 -2.50 -15.41 -9.69
C TYR A 22 -2.72 -16.22 -8.42
N SER A 23 -1.82 -16.06 -7.42
CA SER A 23 -1.92 -16.78 -6.16
C SER A 23 -3.22 -16.46 -5.40
N ILE A 24 -3.65 -15.21 -5.41
CA ILE A 24 -4.94 -14.80 -4.84
C ILE A 24 -6.09 -15.51 -5.56
N ASN A 25 -6.15 -15.38 -6.89
CA ASN A 25 -7.24 -15.98 -7.68
C ASN A 25 -7.33 -17.51 -7.48
N ARG A 26 -6.19 -18.17 -7.32
CA ARG A 26 -6.12 -19.63 -7.11
C ARG A 26 -6.75 -20.07 -5.79
N HIS A 27 -6.73 -19.23 -4.77
CA HIS A 27 -7.17 -19.58 -3.42
C HIS A 27 -8.51 -18.94 -3.00
N LEU A 28 -9.03 -17.97 -3.75
CA LEU A 28 -10.34 -17.39 -3.48
C LEU A 28 -11.43 -18.41 -3.79
N ILE A 29 -12.25 -18.75 -2.79
CA ILE A 29 -13.45 -19.57 -2.94
C ILE A 29 -14.58 -18.73 -3.55
N THR A 30 -14.73 -17.50 -3.10
CA THR A 30 -15.69 -16.54 -3.62
C THR A 30 -14.95 -15.40 -4.32
N PRO A 31 -15.33 -15.04 -5.56
CA PRO A 31 -14.68 -13.96 -6.27
C PRO A 31 -14.73 -12.61 -5.52
N ILE A 32 -13.59 -11.99 -5.35
CA ILE A 32 -13.44 -10.63 -4.84
C ILE A 32 -12.74 -9.80 -5.92
N PRO A 33 -13.18 -8.56 -6.20
CA PRO A 33 -12.49 -7.69 -7.16
C PRO A 33 -11.03 -7.45 -6.77
N ILE A 34 -10.09 -7.79 -7.68
CA ILE A 34 -8.65 -7.57 -7.52
C ILE A 34 -8.23 -6.47 -8.49
N ARG A 35 -7.57 -5.43 -7.98
CA ARG A 35 -7.15 -4.26 -8.75
C ARG A 35 -5.70 -3.91 -8.45
N GLY A 36 -5.02 -3.27 -9.42
CA GLY A 36 -3.71 -2.67 -9.22
C GLY A 36 -3.81 -1.26 -8.66
N VAL A 37 -2.87 -0.89 -7.80
CA VAL A 37 -2.59 0.52 -7.49
C VAL A 37 -1.49 0.96 -8.45
N VAL A 38 -1.90 1.44 -9.62
CA VAL A 38 -1.01 1.77 -10.76
C VAL A 38 -0.82 3.27 -10.83
N LEU A 39 0.41 3.74 -10.63
CA LEU A 39 0.74 5.16 -10.52
C LEU A 39 0.34 5.96 -11.77
N SER A 40 0.61 5.43 -12.96
CA SER A 40 0.26 6.08 -14.23
C SER A 40 -1.25 6.27 -14.41
N GLU A 41 -2.05 5.27 -14.02
CA GLU A 41 -3.51 5.36 -14.05
C GLU A 41 -4.05 6.38 -13.05
N LEU A 42 -3.49 6.41 -11.83
CA LEU A 42 -3.87 7.37 -10.80
C LEU A 42 -3.54 8.81 -11.23
N ARG A 43 -2.41 9.01 -11.90
CA ARG A 43 -2.05 10.31 -12.48
C ARG A 43 -2.99 10.73 -13.61
N ALA A 44 -3.28 9.83 -14.54
CA ALA A 44 -4.21 10.09 -15.64
C ALA A 44 -5.62 10.48 -15.15
N ARG A 45 -6.02 9.98 -13.99
CA ARG A 45 -7.29 10.30 -13.33
C ARG A 45 -7.22 11.54 -12.42
N GLY A 46 -6.08 12.20 -12.29
CA GLY A 46 -5.87 13.33 -11.38
C GLY A 46 -5.92 12.98 -9.89
N LEU A 47 -5.84 11.69 -9.53
CA LEU A 47 -5.90 11.24 -8.13
C LEU A 47 -4.53 11.28 -7.43
N TYR A 48 -3.44 11.21 -8.21
CA TYR A 48 -2.08 11.31 -7.71
C TYR A 48 -1.34 12.44 -8.42
N THR A 49 -1.20 13.55 -7.74
CA THR A 49 -0.62 14.80 -8.27
C THR A 49 0.73 15.15 -7.64
N ARG A 50 1.24 14.31 -6.73
CA ARG A 50 2.55 14.52 -6.08
C ARG A 50 3.64 14.72 -7.12
N PRO A 51 4.43 15.80 -7.02
CA PRO A 51 5.56 16.02 -7.91
C PRO A 51 6.64 14.97 -7.64
N THR A 52 7.05 14.31 -8.70
CA THR A 52 8.13 13.33 -8.67
C THR A 52 9.10 13.58 -9.80
N SER A 53 10.37 13.27 -9.57
CA SER A 53 11.44 13.32 -10.58
C SER A 53 12.22 12.00 -10.58
N ARG A 54 13.27 11.93 -11.39
CA ARG A 54 14.27 10.87 -11.30
C ARG A 54 15.61 11.48 -10.94
N LYS A 55 16.20 10.97 -9.84
CA LYS A 55 17.57 11.33 -9.41
C LYS A 55 18.39 10.04 -9.34
N ASP A 56 19.51 10.00 -10.02
CA ASP A 56 20.38 8.82 -10.11
C ASP A 56 19.63 7.53 -10.52
N GLY A 57 18.72 7.66 -11.50
CA GLY A 57 17.89 6.56 -12.00
C GLY A 57 16.73 6.13 -11.09
N ARG A 58 16.64 6.67 -9.88
CA ARG A 58 15.60 6.35 -8.89
C ARG A 58 14.43 7.32 -8.97
N LEU A 59 13.24 6.82 -8.69
CA LEU A 59 12.07 7.67 -8.50
C LEU A 59 12.26 8.48 -7.22
N TRP A 60 12.03 9.78 -7.31
CA TRP A 60 12.20 10.74 -6.22
C TRP A 60 10.90 11.46 -5.94
N ASP A 61 10.48 11.51 -4.68
CA ASP A 61 9.33 12.30 -4.22
C ASP A 61 9.80 13.67 -3.77
N GLU A 62 9.37 14.72 -4.46
CA GLU A 62 9.83 16.09 -4.15
C GLU A 62 9.27 16.61 -2.82
N ILE A 63 8.10 16.11 -2.38
CA ILE A 63 7.51 16.52 -1.09
C ILE A 63 8.26 15.89 0.10
N SER A 64 8.67 14.64 -0.04
CA SER A 64 9.44 13.94 0.99
C SER A 64 10.93 14.29 0.95
N GLU A 65 11.39 14.91 -0.15
CA GLU A 65 12.81 15.11 -0.46
C GLU A 65 13.61 13.80 -0.32
N ALA A 66 13.02 12.70 -0.82
CA ALA A 66 13.55 11.35 -0.63
C ALA A 66 13.25 10.42 -1.81
N PRO A 67 14.07 9.37 -2.01
CA PRO A 67 13.79 8.35 -3.00
C PRO A 67 12.56 7.53 -2.59
N MET A 68 11.75 7.16 -3.57
CA MET A 68 10.66 6.22 -3.43
C MET A 68 11.15 4.80 -3.76
N ALA A 69 10.94 3.85 -2.86
CA ALA A 69 11.32 2.46 -3.08
C ALA A 69 10.47 1.82 -4.20
N THR A 70 9.17 2.15 -4.26
CA THR A 70 8.22 1.65 -5.27
C THR A 70 7.32 2.78 -5.76
N GLU A 71 6.71 2.62 -6.94
CA GLU A 71 5.73 3.57 -7.46
C GLU A 71 4.49 3.69 -6.59
N PHE A 72 4.19 2.68 -5.80
CA PHE A 72 3.05 2.66 -4.88
C PHE A 72 3.39 3.05 -3.43
N ALA A 73 4.60 3.54 -3.16
CA ALA A 73 5.03 3.90 -1.80
C ALA A 73 4.06 4.87 -1.09
N CYS A 74 3.58 5.91 -1.77
CA CYS A 74 2.60 6.85 -1.22
C CYS A 74 1.17 6.57 -1.70
N SER A 75 0.99 6.12 -2.94
CA SER A 75 -0.34 5.92 -3.52
C SER A 75 -1.15 4.78 -2.88
N ARG A 76 -0.51 3.88 -2.13
CA ARG A 76 -1.19 2.85 -1.32
C ARG A 76 -2.22 3.44 -0.34
N PHE A 77 -1.99 4.65 0.14
CA PHE A 77 -2.89 5.36 1.05
C PHE A 77 -4.14 5.94 0.38
N LEU A 78 -4.23 5.89 -0.95
CA LEU A 78 -5.45 6.20 -1.69
C LEU A 78 -6.47 5.05 -1.70
N VAL A 79 -6.11 3.87 -1.22
CA VAL A 79 -6.98 2.67 -1.30
C VAL A 79 -8.36 2.89 -0.67
N PRO A 80 -8.55 3.54 0.50
CA PRO A 80 -9.88 3.83 1.02
C PRO A 80 -10.72 4.67 0.05
N HIS A 81 -10.12 5.70 -0.55
CA HIS A 81 -10.78 6.55 -1.55
C HIS A 81 -11.14 5.75 -2.82
N LEU A 82 -10.24 4.91 -3.31
CA LEU A 82 -10.44 4.10 -4.51
C LEU A 82 -11.50 3.02 -4.33
N ALA A 83 -11.60 2.42 -3.16
CA ALA A 83 -12.58 1.40 -2.83
C ALA A 83 -13.97 2.00 -2.55
N GLY A 84 -14.01 3.19 -1.98
CA GLY A 84 -15.20 4.00 -1.68
C GLY A 84 -15.99 3.50 -0.48
N SER A 85 -16.14 2.20 -0.26
CA SER A 85 -16.91 1.63 0.86
C SER A 85 -16.51 0.18 1.16
N GLY A 86 -16.87 -0.31 2.34
CA GLY A 86 -16.61 -1.67 2.82
C GLY A 86 -15.17 -1.88 3.25
N TRP A 87 -14.67 -3.11 3.13
CA TRP A 87 -13.31 -3.46 3.51
C TRP A 87 -12.41 -3.58 2.29
N ALA A 88 -11.28 -2.92 2.31
CA ALA A 88 -10.28 -2.95 1.25
C ALA A 88 -8.93 -3.45 1.77
N LEU A 89 -8.46 -4.57 1.24
CA LEU A 89 -7.13 -5.08 1.51
C LEU A 89 -6.15 -4.44 0.52
N PHE A 90 -5.15 -3.72 1.02
CA PHE A 90 -3.94 -3.38 0.26
C PHE A 90 -2.84 -4.37 0.59
N MET A 91 -2.05 -4.75 -0.41
CA MET A 91 -0.83 -5.54 -0.24
C MET A 91 0.25 -5.15 -1.25
N ASP A 92 1.51 -5.29 -0.85
CA ASP A 92 2.65 -5.18 -1.76
C ASP A 92 2.61 -6.34 -2.78
N CYS A 93 3.24 -6.16 -3.94
CA CYS A 93 3.20 -7.15 -5.03
C CYS A 93 4.13 -8.35 -4.83
N ASP A 94 5.09 -8.28 -3.91
CA ASP A 94 6.07 -9.32 -3.64
C ASP A 94 5.58 -10.39 -2.63
N MET A 95 4.27 -10.58 -2.57
CA MET A 95 3.61 -11.51 -1.65
C MET A 95 2.95 -12.68 -2.38
N LEU A 96 3.11 -13.88 -1.82
CA LEU A 96 2.45 -15.09 -2.27
C LEU A 96 1.31 -15.47 -1.31
N ILE A 97 0.10 -15.62 -1.85
CA ILE A 97 -1.07 -16.00 -1.06
C ILE A 97 -1.28 -17.51 -1.14
N GLY A 98 -1.28 -18.17 0.02
CA GLY A 98 -1.41 -19.63 0.15
C GLY A 98 -2.77 -20.09 0.69
N THR A 99 -3.73 -19.19 0.92
CA THR A 99 -5.06 -19.52 1.47
C THR A 99 -6.12 -18.53 1.01
N ASP A 100 -7.39 -18.84 1.25
CA ASP A 100 -8.49 -17.93 0.94
C ASP A 100 -8.42 -16.66 1.80
N LEU A 101 -8.35 -15.50 1.13
CA LEU A 101 -8.30 -14.19 1.78
C LEU A 101 -9.61 -13.80 2.49
N LEU A 102 -10.73 -14.50 2.24
CA LEU A 102 -11.93 -14.32 3.05
C LEU A 102 -11.68 -14.62 4.53
N LYS A 103 -10.72 -15.49 4.86
CA LYS A 103 -10.29 -15.72 6.25
C LYS A 103 -9.69 -14.47 6.89
N LEU A 104 -8.94 -13.67 6.11
CA LEU A 104 -8.41 -12.40 6.59
C LEU A 104 -9.53 -11.38 6.78
N PHE A 105 -10.45 -11.27 5.82
CA PHE A 105 -11.61 -10.40 5.95
C PHE A 105 -12.53 -10.79 7.11
N SER A 106 -12.61 -12.07 7.49
CA SER A 106 -13.40 -12.52 8.65
C SER A 106 -12.85 -12.05 10.01
N LEU A 107 -11.58 -11.60 10.03
CA LEU A 107 -10.97 -11.00 11.23
C LEU A 107 -11.26 -9.50 11.37
N ALA A 108 -11.95 -8.91 10.39
CA ALA A 108 -12.21 -7.48 10.35
C ALA A 108 -13.03 -7.01 11.58
N ASP A 109 -12.45 -6.07 12.31
CA ASP A 109 -13.09 -5.43 13.47
C ASP A 109 -13.65 -4.06 13.07
N PRO A 110 -14.97 -3.87 13.04
CA PRO A 110 -15.58 -2.61 12.60
C PRO A 110 -15.25 -1.41 13.49
N SER A 111 -14.75 -1.63 14.70
CA SER A 111 -14.27 -0.55 15.57
C SER A 111 -12.90 0.02 15.14
N LYS A 112 -12.24 -0.60 14.18
CA LYS A 112 -10.91 -0.22 13.69
C LYS A 112 -11.00 0.44 12.32
N ALA A 113 -10.29 1.56 12.16
CA ALA A 113 -10.14 2.20 10.86
C ALA A 113 -9.25 1.39 9.93
N ILE A 114 -8.20 0.78 10.48
CA ILE A 114 -7.25 -0.04 9.75
C ILE A 114 -6.73 -1.15 10.66
N MET A 115 -6.46 -2.30 10.04
CA MET A 115 -5.80 -3.43 10.69
C MET A 115 -4.54 -3.79 9.91
N VAL A 116 -3.45 -4.06 10.62
CA VAL A 116 -2.13 -4.32 10.05
C VAL A 116 -1.42 -5.44 10.79
N VAL A 117 -0.44 -6.06 10.15
CA VAL A 117 0.46 -7.01 10.82
C VAL A 117 1.52 -6.23 11.60
N LYS A 118 1.57 -6.43 12.91
CA LYS A 118 2.56 -5.77 13.77
C LYS A 118 3.88 -6.55 13.77
N HIS A 119 4.97 -5.86 13.50
CA HIS A 119 6.33 -6.41 13.56
C HIS A 119 7.06 -5.89 14.82
N ASN A 120 6.64 -6.36 16.00
CA ASN A 120 7.08 -5.84 17.30
C ASN A 120 8.59 -5.98 17.56
N HIS A 121 9.26 -6.91 16.89
CA HIS A 121 10.68 -7.23 17.11
C HIS A 121 11.58 -6.99 15.90
N HIS A 122 11.02 -6.46 14.81
CA HIS A 122 11.81 -6.21 13.62
C HIS A 122 12.57 -4.89 13.77
N GLN A 123 13.80 -4.98 14.27
CA GLN A 123 14.78 -3.91 14.12
C GLN A 123 15.67 -4.25 12.92
N PRO A 124 15.48 -3.60 11.77
CA PRO A 124 16.36 -3.83 10.65
C PRO A 124 17.78 -3.46 11.05
N PRO A 125 18.81 -4.25 10.64
CA PRO A 125 20.20 -3.88 10.85
C PRO A 125 20.45 -2.50 10.22
N GLU A 126 21.35 -1.72 10.84
CA GLU A 126 21.87 -0.52 10.18
C GLU A 126 22.61 -0.95 8.93
N GLY A 127 22.26 -0.36 7.80
CA GLY A 127 22.86 -0.77 6.53
C GLY A 127 22.16 -0.18 5.33
N VAL A 128 22.53 -0.69 4.18
CA VAL A 128 22.00 -0.30 2.89
C VAL A 128 21.01 -1.39 2.43
N LYS A 129 19.81 -1.01 1.97
CA LYS A 129 18.87 -1.92 1.33
C LYS A 129 19.46 -2.52 0.05
N MET A 130 18.86 -3.60 -0.48
CA MET A 130 19.33 -4.32 -1.67
C MET A 130 19.58 -3.42 -2.88
N ASP A 131 18.92 -2.28 -2.99
CA ASP A 131 19.09 -1.28 -4.07
C ASP A 131 19.92 -0.05 -3.65
N GLY A 132 20.76 -0.17 -2.62
CA GLY A 132 21.68 0.88 -2.19
C GLY A 132 21.05 2.04 -1.41
N GLN A 133 19.81 1.93 -0.95
CA GLN A 133 19.15 2.95 -0.13
C GLN A 133 19.55 2.85 1.34
N ALA A 134 19.83 3.99 1.98
CA ALA A 134 20.03 4.03 3.42
C ALA A 134 18.79 3.54 4.18
N GLN A 135 19.00 2.60 5.10
CA GLN A 135 17.94 2.04 5.92
C GLN A 135 17.77 2.88 7.19
N THR A 136 16.73 3.72 7.23
CA THR A 136 16.42 4.51 8.42
C THR A 136 15.64 3.67 9.43
N ARG A 137 16.05 3.68 10.68
CA ARG A 137 15.28 3.11 11.78
C ARG A 137 14.14 4.06 12.16
N TYR A 138 12.91 3.55 12.18
CA TYR A 138 11.75 4.24 12.76
C TYR A 138 10.81 3.23 13.39
N ALA A 139 10.11 3.67 14.44
CA ALA A 139 9.09 2.84 15.08
C ALA A 139 8.00 2.42 14.07
N ARG A 140 7.48 1.21 14.21
CA ARG A 140 6.41 0.65 13.35
C ARG A 140 6.81 0.44 11.88
N LYS A 141 8.05 0.00 11.62
CA LYS A 141 8.49 -0.32 10.26
C LYS A 141 7.78 -1.56 9.71
N ASN A 142 7.63 -1.61 8.38
CA ASN A 142 7.07 -2.74 7.59
C ASN A 142 5.58 -3.07 7.80
N TRP A 143 4.82 -2.30 8.55
CA TRP A 143 3.39 -2.54 8.76
C TRP A 143 2.53 -2.22 7.53
N SER A 144 2.97 -1.31 6.65
CA SER A 144 2.20 -0.84 5.48
C SER A 144 2.24 -1.79 4.28
N SER A 145 2.96 -2.90 4.37
CA SER A 145 2.99 -3.92 3.30
C SER A 145 1.68 -4.69 3.16
N VAL A 146 0.93 -4.83 4.26
CA VAL A 146 -0.42 -5.40 4.28
C VAL A 146 -1.31 -4.55 5.17
N MET A 147 -2.36 -3.97 4.59
CA MET A 147 -3.27 -3.07 5.28
C MET A 147 -4.71 -3.42 4.94
N LEU A 148 -5.50 -3.76 5.95
CA LEU A 148 -6.93 -3.98 5.82
C LEU A 148 -7.68 -2.72 6.27
N PHE A 149 -8.16 -1.94 5.31
CA PHE A 149 -8.87 -0.69 5.54
C PHE A 149 -10.36 -0.90 5.72
N ASN A 150 -10.94 -0.31 6.76
CA ASN A 150 -12.37 -0.09 6.90
C ASN A 150 -12.72 1.25 6.20
N CYS A 151 -13.14 1.19 4.95
CA CYS A 151 -13.39 2.39 4.15
C CYS A 151 -14.58 3.22 4.65
N ASP A 152 -15.47 2.60 5.45
CA ASP A 152 -16.63 3.28 6.03
C ASP A 152 -16.31 3.92 7.40
N HIS A 153 -15.12 3.67 7.96
CA HIS A 153 -14.75 4.21 9.26
C HIS A 153 -14.42 5.71 9.15
N PRO A 154 -14.97 6.58 10.03
CA PRO A 154 -14.80 8.04 9.94
C PRO A 154 -13.34 8.50 9.90
N ALA A 155 -12.43 7.83 10.60
CA ALA A 155 -11.00 8.19 10.60
C ALA A 155 -10.35 8.05 9.21
N ASN A 156 -10.83 7.14 8.35
CA ASN A 156 -10.31 6.98 7.00
C ASN A 156 -10.79 8.06 6.02
N GLN A 157 -11.79 8.87 6.40
CA GLN A 157 -12.18 10.05 5.62
C GLN A 157 -11.09 11.12 5.62
N ALA A 158 -10.18 11.10 6.61
CA ALA A 158 -9.01 11.96 6.64
C ALA A 158 -7.95 11.58 5.58
N LEU A 159 -7.93 10.36 5.07
CA LEU A 159 -7.06 9.93 3.97
C LEU A 159 -7.60 10.42 2.61
N THR A 160 -7.73 11.73 2.48
CA THR A 160 -8.17 12.37 1.24
C THR A 160 -7.08 12.31 0.18
N THR A 161 -7.45 12.49 -1.09
CA THR A 161 -6.48 12.65 -2.18
C THR A 161 -5.55 13.83 -1.91
N GLU A 162 -6.06 14.93 -1.35
CA GLU A 162 -5.28 16.12 -0.99
C GLU A 162 -4.21 15.79 0.06
N LEU A 163 -4.59 15.12 1.15
CA LEU A 163 -3.64 14.71 2.19
C LEU A 163 -2.54 13.83 1.61
N VAL A 164 -2.90 12.79 0.87
CA VAL A 164 -1.92 11.86 0.28
C VAL A 164 -1.00 12.57 -0.70
N ASN A 165 -1.46 13.61 -1.38
CA ASN A 165 -0.67 14.39 -2.35
C ASN A 165 0.16 15.52 -1.73
N SER A 166 0.00 15.84 -0.43
CA SER A 166 0.65 17.02 0.18
C SER A 166 1.60 16.70 1.32
N VAL A 167 1.37 15.63 2.09
CA VAL A 167 2.22 15.35 3.25
C VAL A 167 3.45 14.49 2.90
N PRO A 168 4.57 14.61 3.62
CA PRO A 168 5.72 13.74 3.42
C PRO A 168 5.38 12.25 3.57
N GLY A 169 5.98 11.40 2.75
CA GLY A 169 5.72 9.96 2.76
C GLY A 169 5.98 9.30 4.13
N ARG A 170 6.99 9.80 4.88
CA ARG A 170 7.25 9.33 6.26
C ARG A 170 6.05 9.54 7.18
N ASP A 171 5.27 10.61 6.98
CA ASP A 171 4.11 10.93 7.82
C ASP A 171 2.93 10.05 7.42
N LEU A 172 2.71 9.82 6.11
CA LEU A 172 1.76 8.81 5.63
C LEU A 172 2.06 7.43 6.24
N HIS A 173 3.33 7.01 6.28
CA HIS A 173 3.74 5.73 6.86
C HIS A 173 3.71 5.67 8.40
N ARG A 174 3.41 6.75 9.07
CA ARG A 174 3.20 6.80 10.52
C ARG A 174 1.73 6.91 10.92
N PHE A 175 0.84 7.04 9.94
CA PHE A 175 -0.55 7.46 10.13
C PHE A 175 -0.62 8.72 10.97
N CYS A 176 -0.40 9.82 10.31
CA CYS A 176 -0.65 11.14 10.84
C CYS A 176 -2.04 11.29 11.44
#